data_b9971f26b13f2eafd0c3aa389e743a3e
#
_entry.id   b9971f26b13f2eafd0c3aa389e743a3e
#
_cell.length_a   1.000
_cell.length_b   1.000
_cell.length_c   1.000
_cell.angle_alpha   90.00
_cell.angle_beta   90.00
_cell.angle_gamma   90.00
#
_symmetry.space_group_name_H-M   'P 1'
#
loop_
_entity.id
_entity.type
_entity.pdbx_description
1 polymer ?
#
loop_
_entity_poly.entity_id
_entity_poly.type
_entity_poly.pdbx_seq_one_letter_code
_entity_poly.pdbx_strand_id
1 'polypeptide(L)'
;MNVKEWVQQVIKPAEIEKYLVNGKDFIDEKSIFGNLEKYRQPDKQQVRDILQKSLDIKLLSPEETAVLLNVEDPGLLEEMREAALQVKKKVYDNRIVFFAPLYCSNLCVNSCVYCGFRSDNCAEKRHVLTMEEVRRETEAVIDEGHKRLIAVYGEHPQSDADYIADSMATIYATKRVTPTGSGFNNIRRININAAPMSIENLRKLWRAGIGTYQVFQETYHPGRYAELHPANTIKGNFRWRLYAMHRAMDAGIDDVAIGALFGLYDWRFEVMGFVHHAHDLERQFGIGPHTISFPRMQPALGSFVSENSPYLVRDDAFRRLVTVLRLAVPYTGLIVTARERAELRREIINYGCTQTDASSKIGIGAYSEKKVQEENPDKVQFMLGDERSLDEVIRELAGDGYITSFCTAGYRCGRTGDKSMNLL
;
A
#
# COMPACT_ATOMS: atom_id res chain seq x y z
N MET A 1 -22.53 -18.81 8.12
CA MET A 1 -21.32 -19.66 8.25
C MET A 1 -20.66 -19.34 9.59
N ASN A 2 -20.29 -20.37 10.36
CA ASN A 2 -19.55 -20.18 11.61
C ASN A 2 -18.13 -19.66 11.27
N VAL A 3 -17.57 -18.77 12.11
CA VAL A 3 -16.22 -18.22 11.90
C VAL A 3 -15.15 -19.32 11.74
N LYS A 4 -15.22 -20.38 12.54
CA LYS A 4 -14.27 -21.51 12.48
C LYS A 4 -14.34 -22.26 11.13
N GLU A 5 -15.53 -22.49 10.62
CA GLU A 5 -15.76 -23.14 9.33
C GLU A 5 -15.27 -22.26 8.18
N TRP A 6 -15.52 -20.95 8.26
CA TRP A 6 -15.07 -19.98 7.27
C TRP A 6 -13.54 -19.94 7.19
N VAL A 7 -12.84 -19.87 8.34
CA VAL A 7 -11.37 -19.85 8.39
C VAL A 7 -10.76 -21.06 7.67
N GLN A 8 -11.36 -22.24 7.78
CA GLN A 8 -10.88 -23.46 7.11
C GLN A 8 -11.07 -23.45 5.59
N GLN A 9 -11.94 -22.60 5.07
CA GLN A 9 -12.30 -22.56 3.65
C GLN A 9 -11.62 -21.42 2.87
N VAL A 10 -11.04 -20.43 3.57
CA VAL A 10 -10.45 -19.24 2.92
C VAL A 10 -9.25 -19.59 2.05
N ILE A 11 -8.32 -20.38 2.59
CA ILE A 11 -7.08 -20.74 1.90
C ILE A 11 -7.36 -21.82 0.86
N LYS A 12 -6.95 -21.58 -0.38
CA LYS A 12 -7.04 -22.52 -1.50
C LYS A 12 -5.63 -22.94 -1.95
N PRO A 13 -5.11 -24.09 -1.50
CA PRO A 13 -3.72 -24.50 -1.82
C PRO A 13 -3.42 -24.51 -3.31
N ALA A 14 -4.34 -25.00 -4.15
CA ALA A 14 -4.16 -25.00 -5.61
C ALA A 14 -3.97 -23.60 -6.21
N GLU A 15 -4.55 -22.55 -5.58
CA GLU A 15 -4.36 -21.14 -5.99
C GLU A 15 -3.04 -20.54 -5.45
N ILE A 16 -2.22 -21.30 -4.76
CA ILE A 16 -0.84 -20.97 -4.39
C ILE A 16 0.11 -21.76 -5.29
N GLU A 17 -0.10 -23.07 -5.40
CA GLU A 17 0.81 -23.99 -6.09
C GLU A 17 1.04 -23.62 -7.54
N LYS A 18 0.02 -23.10 -8.22
CA LYS A 18 0.12 -22.67 -9.64
C LYS A 18 1.14 -21.57 -9.90
N TYR A 19 1.52 -20.78 -8.89
CA TYR A 19 2.48 -19.68 -9.03
C TYR A 19 3.91 -20.07 -8.65
N LEU A 20 4.09 -21.21 -8.00
CA LEU A 20 5.40 -21.70 -7.60
C LEU A 20 6.23 -22.12 -8.81
N VAL A 21 7.52 -21.80 -8.80
CA VAL A 21 8.47 -22.29 -9.80
C VAL A 21 9.23 -23.47 -9.20
N ASN A 22 9.00 -24.67 -9.73
CA ASN A 22 9.59 -25.91 -9.18
C ASN A 22 9.30 -26.08 -7.67
N GLY A 23 8.10 -25.72 -7.23
CA GLY A 23 7.67 -25.81 -5.84
C GLY A 23 8.27 -24.74 -4.90
N LYS A 24 9.03 -23.78 -5.43
CA LYS A 24 9.69 -22.72 -4.67
C LYS A 24 9.01 -21.35 -4.86
N ASP A 25 9.08 -20.54 -3.83
CA ASP A 25 8.68 -19.15 -3.86
C ASP A 25 9.72 -18.30 -4.63
N PHE A 26 9.28 -17.12 -5.08
CA PHE A 26 10.18 -16.11 -5.67
C PHE A 26 11.03 -15.38 -4.60
N ILE A 27 10.74 -15.53 -3.31
CA ILE A 27 11.58 -15.02 -2.21
C ILE A 27 12.59 -16.10 -1.83
N ASP A 28 13.84 -15.85 -2.14
CA ASP A 28 14.99 -16.67 -1.75
C ASP A 28 15.87 -15.87 -0.78
N GLU A 29 15.73 -16.15 0.52
CA GLU A 29 16.49 -15.48 1.59
C GLU A 29 17.99 -15.56 1.36
N LYS A 30 18.48 -16.74 0.94
CA LYS A 30 19.92 -16.96 0.70
C LYS A 30 20.44 -16.08 -0.44
N SER A 31 19.67 -15.95 -1.50
CA SER A 31 20.00 -15.07 -2.63
C SER A 31 19.99 -13.60 -2.22
N ILE A 32 18.97 -13.17 -1.45
CA ILE A 32 18.85 -11.80 -0.98
C ILE A 32 20.04 -11.42 -0.09
N PHE A 33 20.34 -12.21 0.93
CA PHE A 33 21.47 -11.93 1.82
C PHE A 33 22.82 -12.04 1.08
N GLY A 34 22.93 -13.01 0.17
CA GLY A 34 24.13 -13.16 -0.68
C GLY A 34 24.39 -11.93 -1.53
N ASN A 35 23.37 -11.33 -2.13
CA ASN A 35 23.49 -10.11 -2.92
C ASN A 35 23.85 -8.90 -2.04
N LEU A 36 23.18 -8.72 -0.91
CA LEU A 36 23.48 -7.63 0.04
C LEU A 36 24.92 -7.70 0.56
N GLU A 37 25.44 -8.89 0.81
CA GLU A 37 26.82 -9.09 1.25
C GLU A 37 27.83 -8.88 0.13
N LYS A 38 27.57 -9.46 -1.06
CA LYS A 38 28.47 -9.39 -2.23
C LYS A 38 28.76 -7.95 -2.65
N TYR A 39 27.75 -7.09 -2.58
CA TYR A 39 27.84 -5.69 -3.04
C TYR A 39 28.03 -4.67 -1.91
N ARG A 40 28.64 -5.07 -0.80
CA ARG A 40 28.92 -4.17 0.36
C ARG A 40 29.76 -2.96 0.02
N GLN A 41 30.62 -3.05 -0.98
CA GLN A 41 31.48 -1.95 -1.43
C GLN A 41 31.21 -1.69 -2.92
N PRO A 42 30.17 -0.89 -3.20
CA PRO A 42 29.80 -0.62 -4.58
C PRO A 42 30.84 0.25 -5.29
N ASP A 43 31.16 -0.11 -6.53
CA ASP A 43 31.99 0.72 -7.40
C ASP A 43 31.21 1.96 -7.87
N LYS A 44 31.86 3.13 -7.89
CA LYS A 44 31.21 4.40 -8.25
C LYS A 44 30.69 4.42 -9.68
N GLN A 45 31.42 3.83 -10.63
CA GLN A 45 30.99 3.79 -12.03
C GLN A 45 29.79 2.84 -12.18
N GLN A 46 29.83 1.69 -11.51
CA GLN A 46 28.71 0.75 -11.48
C GLN A 46 27.42 1.42 -10.95
N VAL A 47 27.53 2.22 -9.89
CA VAL A 47 26.36 2.98 -9.37
C VAL A 47 25.81 3.90 -10.46
N ARG A 48 26.65 4.69 -11.14
CA ARG A 48 26.21 5.62 -12.19
C ARG A 48 25.57 4.92 -13.38
N ASP A 49 26.11 3.76 -13.79
CA ASP A 49 25.52 2.95 -14.87
C ASP A 49 24.12 2.45 -14.48
N ILE A 50 23.93 2.05 -13.21
CA ILE A 50 22.62 1.66 -12.68
C ILE A 50 21.65 2.85 -12.65
N LEU A 51 22.12 4.05 -12.25
CA LEU A 51 21.29 5.25 -12.29
C LEU A 51 20.80 5.58 -13.70
N GLN A 52 21.69 5.41 -14.71
CA GLN A 52 21.29 5.61 -16.11
C GLN A 52 20.20 4.63 -16.54
N LYS A 53 20.30 3.35 -16.15
CA LYS A 53 19.26 2.35 -16.40
C LYS A 53 17.92 2.73 -15.77
N SER A 54 17.93 3.26 -14.54
CA SER A 54 16.73 3.74 -13.87
C SER A 54 16.12 4.96 -14.59
N LEU A 55 16.95 5.88 -15.07
CA LEU A 55 16.52 7.02 -15.89
C LEU A 55 15.87 6.59 -17.22
N ASP A 56 16.22 5.42 -17.75
CA ASP A 56 15.56 4.80 -18.90
C ASP A 56 14.26 4.06 -18.55
N ILE A 57 13.79 4.19 -17.30
CA ILE A 57 12.55 3.58 -16.76
C ILE A 57 12.57 2.05 -16.85
N LYS A 58 13.73 1.45 -16.64
CA LYS A 58 13.90 -0.01 -16.63
C LYS A 58 13.96 -0.54 -15.21
N LEU A 59 13.24 -1.62 -14.95
CA LEU A 59 13.29 -2.34 -13.68
C LEU A 59 14.73 -2.79 -13.39
N LEU A 60 15.26 -2.49 -12.21
CA LEU A 60 16.57 -2.93 -11.78
C LEU A 60 16.52 -4.40 -11.35
N SER A 61 17.60 -5.11 -11.61
CA SER A 61 17.75 -6.47 -11.08
C SER A 61 17.95 -6.46 -9.56
N PRO A 62 17.74 -7.61 -8.87
CA PRO A 62 18.08 -7.73 -7.46
C PRO A 62 19.54 -7.36 -7.15
N GLU A 63 20.49 -7.73 -8.01
CA GLU A 63 21.91 -7.41 -7.87
C GLU A 63 22.17 -5.90 -7.95
N GLU A 64 21.59 -5.23 -8.95
CA GLU A 64 21.69 -3.77 -9.13
C GLU A 64 21.06 -3.03 -7.94
N THR A 65 19.92 -3.54 -7.43
CA THR A 65 19.27 -2.98 -6.24
C THR A 65 20.15 -3.13 -5.01
N ALA A 66 20.81 -4.28 -4.82
CA ALA A 66 21.73 -4.51 -3.70
C ALA A 66 22.93 -3.56 -3.75
N VAL A 67 23.44 -3.21 -4.95
CA VAL A 67 24.48 -2.18 -5.13
C VAL A 67 24.00 -0.85 -4.57
N LEU A 68 22.80 -0.36 -4.96
CA LEU A 68 22.26 0.92 -4.50
C LEU A 68 21.97 0.93 -3.00
N LEU A 69 21.50 -0.18 -2.42
CA LEU A 69 21.23 -0.32 -0.99
C LEU A 69 22.50 -0.19 -0.14
N ASN A 70 23.67 -0.47 -0.69
CA ASN A 70 24.94 -0.43 0.01
C ASN A 70 25.76 0.85 -0.24
N VAL A 71 25.26 1.81 -1.00
CA VAL A 71 25.94 3.10 -1.19
C VAL A 71 25.95 3.87 0.14
N GLU A 72 27.14 4.31 0.56
CA GLU A 72 27.36 5.12 1.77
C GLU A 72 28.05 6.47 1.46
N ASP A 73 28.65 6.61 0.28
CA ASP A 73 29.30 7.84 -0.17
C ASP A 73 28.25 8.98 -0.29
N PRO A 74 28.40 10.09 0.45
CA PRO A 74 27.41 11.17 0.45
C PRO A 74 27.17 11.80 -0.94
N GLY A 75 28.22 11.87 -1.79
CA GLY A 75 28.10 12.38 -3.14
C GLY A 75 27.25 11.47 -4.02
N LEU A 76 27.45 10.16 -3.94
CA LEU A 76 26.63 9.20 -4.66
C LEU A 76 25.18 9.15 -4.14
N LEU A 77 24.96 9.31 -2.83
CA LEU A 77 23.60 9.39 -2.27
C LEU A 77 22.86 10.60 -2.82
N GLU A 78 23.53 11.72 -3.04
CA GLU A 78 22.92 12.91 -3.67
C GLU A 78 22.64 12.66 -5.16
N GLU A 79 23.59 12.06 -5.91
CA GLU A 79 23.37 11.66 -7.31
C GLU A 79 22.14 10.72 -7.42
N MET A 80 22.00 9.76 -6.51
CA MET A 80 20.84 8.86 -6.44
C MET A 80 19.53 9.62 -6.18
N ARG A 81 19.52 10.59 -5.24
CA ARG A 81 18.35 11.40 -4.93
C ARG A 81 17.90 12.22 -6.15
N GLU A 82 18.86 12.86 -6.82
CA GLU A 82 18.59 13.64 -8.04
C GLU A 82 18.03 12.76 -9.16
N ALA A 83 18.63 11.59 -9.39
CA ALA A 83 18.14 10.63 -10.37
C ALA A 83 16.72 10.14 -10.03
N ALA A 84 16.43 9.85 -8.77
CA ALA A 84 15.09 9.44 -8.31
C ALA A 84 14.05 10.52 -8.59
N LEU A 85 14.37 11.81 -8.34
CA LEU A 85 13.49 12.93 -8.67
C LEU A 85 13.27 13.05 -10.18
N GLN A 86 14.31 12.83 -11.00
CA GLN A 86 14.20 12.85 -12.47
C GLN A 86 13.32 11.70 -12.97
N VAL A 87 13.49 10.48 -12.44
CA VAL A 87 12.63 9.31 -12.74
C VAL A 87 11.17 9.64 -12.41
N LYS A 88 10.91 10.19 -11.21
CA LYS A 88 9.56 10.61 -10.83
C LYS A 88 8.97 11.60 -11.84
N LYS A 89 9.73 12.66 -12.20
CA LYS A 89 9.27 13.68 -13.15
C LYS A 89 9.01 13.08 -14.53
N LYS A 90 9.83 12.14 -14.98
CA LYS A 90 9.65 11.49 -16.28
C LYS A 90 8.38 10.65 -16.36
N VAL A 91 7.99 9.98 -15.28
CA VAL A 91 6.83 9.06 -15.26
C VAL A 91 5.55 9.75 -14.80
N TYR A 92 5.63 10.63 -13.82
CA TYR A 92 4.46 11.24 -13.15
C TYR A 92 4.42 12.78 -13.30
N ASP A 93 5.44 13.37 -13.89
CA ASP A 93 5.60 14.83 -13.93
C ASP A 93 5.60 15.40 -12.49
N ASN A 94 5.07 16.59 -12.29
CA ASN A 94 4.87 17.19 -10.97
C ASN A 94 3.57 16.75 -10.27
N ARG A 95 2.94 15.66 -10.71
CA ARG A 95 1.66 15.21 -10.13
C ARG A 95 1.85 14.49 -8.81
N ILE A 96 0.99 14.84 -7.86
CA ILE A 96 0.79 14.10 -6.61
C ILE A 96 -0.68 13.68 -6.55
N VAL A 97 -0.92 12.38 -6.43
CA VAL A 97 -2.27 11.81 -6.38
C VAL A 97 -2.74 11.70 -4.94
N PHE A 98 -3.93 12.24 -4.67
CA PHE A 98 -4.56 12.19 -3.35
C PHE A 98 -5.60 11.08 -3.24
N PHE A 99 -5.70 10.55 -2.03
CA PHE A 99 -6.79 9.66 -1.62
C PHE A 99 -7.10 9.86 -0.13
N ALA A 100 -8.23 9.32 0.33
CA ALA A 100 -8.56 9.21 1.74
C ALA A 100 -8.80 7.74 2.11
N PRO A 101 -8.40 7.26 3.29
CA PRO A 101 -8.81 5.95 3.80
C PRO A 101 -10.26 6.01 4.28
N LEU A 102 -11.04 4.96 4.07
CA LEU A 102 -12.37 4.77 4.65
C LEU A 102 -12.42 3.38 5.28
N TYR A 103 -12.52 3.34 6.60
CA TYR A 103 -12.54 2.09 7.36
C TYR A 103 -13.97 1.55 7.46
N CYS A 104 -14.24 0.43 6.78
CA CYS A 104 -15.56 -0.19 6.75
C CYS A 104 -15.74 -1.28 7.79
N SER A 105 -14.65 -1.92 8.25
CA SER A 105 -14.69 -2.98 9.25
C SER A 105 -13.37 -3.10 10.00
N ASN A 106 -13.42 -3.20 11.34
CA ASN A 106 -12.31 -3.57 12.21
C ASN A 106 -12.45 -4.96 12.85
N LEU A 107 -13.48 -5.72 12.46
CA LEU A 107 -13.58 -7.13 12.81
C LEU A 107 -12.49 -7.92 12.10
N CYS A 108 -11.68 -8.67 12.86
CA CYS A 108 -10.61 -9.48 12.31
C CYS A 108 -10.47 -10.81 13.08
N VAL A 109 -10.24 -11.89 12.36
CA VAL A 109 -10.00 -13.24 12.96
C VAL A 109 -8.53 -13.49 13.28
N ASN A 110 -7.62 -12.62 12.83
CA ASN A 110 -6.18 -12.77 13.02
C ASN A 110 -5.68 -12.07 14.29
N SER A 111 -4.53 -12.55 14.80
CA SER A 111 -3.88 -12.03 16.00
C SER A 111 -2.48 -11.51 15.71
N CYS A 112 -2.34 -10.66 14.68
CA CYS A 112 -1.06 -10.04 14.32
C CYS A 112 -0.54 -9.16 15.45
N VAL A 113 0.67 -9.42 15.95
CA VAL A 113 1.19 -8.79 17.18
C VAL A 113 1.41 -7.28 17.11
N TYR A 114 1.38 -6.69 15.92
CA TYR A 114 1.59 -5.25 15.67
C TYR A 114 0.30 -4.49 15.32
N CYS A 115 -0.86 -5.16 15.23
CA CYS A 115 -2.08 -4.55 14.70
C CYS A 115 -3.10 -4.28 15.82
N GLY A 116 -3.66 -3.06 15.87
CA GLY A 116 -4.74 -2.71 16.79
C GLY A 116 -6.00 -3.54 16.58
N PHE A 117 -6.28 -4.01 15.34
CA PHE A 117 -7.45 -4.84 15.02
C PHE A 117 -7.27 -6.34 15.29
N ARG A 118 -6.18 -6.77 15.92
CA ARG A 118 -5.99 -8.18 16.26
C ARG A 118 -7.14 -8.71 17.11
N SER A 119 -7.55 -9.97 16.89
CA SER A 119 -8.77 -10.57 17.48
C SER A 119 -8.76 -10.62 18.99
N ASP A 120 -7.59 -10.68 19.63
CA ASP A 120 -7.37 -10.74 21.07
C ASP A 120 -7.26 -9.36 21.75
N ASN A 121 -7.33 -8.26 20.99
CA ASN A 121 -7.38 -6.91 21.56
C ASN A 121 -8.79 -6.58 22.05
N CYS A 122 -9.05 -6.76 23.34
CA CYS A 122 -10.34 -6.51 23.97
C CYS A 122 -10.65 -5.02 24.18
N ALA A 123 -9.66 -4.12 24.04
CA ALA A 123 -9.85 -2.68 24.14
C ALA A 123 -10.53 -2.09 22.90
N GLU A 124 -10.38 -2.77 21.74
CA GLU A 124 -10.92 -2.30 20.46
C GLU A 124 -12.43 -2.52 20.36
N LYS A 125 -13.18 -1.45 20.12
CA LYS A 125 -14.63 -1.53 19.84
C LYS A 125 -14.86 -2.04 18.42
N ARG A 126 -15.42 -3.24 18.31
CA ARG A 126 -15.61 -3.93 17.02
C ARG A 126 -16.89 -3.49 16.34
N HIS A 127 -16.77 -3.12 15.05
CA HIS A 127 -17.91 -2.76 14.23
C HIS A 127 -17.67 -3.08 12.76
N VAL A 128 -18.74 -3.42 12.06
CA VAL A 128 -18.82 -3.49 10.60
C VAL A 128 -19.89 -2.48 10.20
N LEU A 129 -19.53 -1.52 9.37
CA LEU A 129 -20.47 -0.48 8.94
C LEU A 129 -21.64 -1.11 8.16
N THR A 130 -22.85 -0.71 8.48
CA THR A 130 -24.01 -0.95 7.61
C THR A 130 -23.89 -0.14 6.33
N MET A 131 -24.60 -0.50 5.28
CA MET A 131 -24.55 0.26 4.01
C MET A 131 -25.00 1.71 4.18
N GLU A 132 -25.90 1.98 5.14
CA GLU A 132 -26.30 3.34 5.49
C GLU A 132 -25.15 4.13 6.17
N GLU A 133 -24.36 3.48 7.03
CA GLU A 133 -23.18 4.09 7.62
C GLU A 133 -22.09 4.31 6.57
N VAL A 134 -21.86 3.34 5.67
CA VAL A 134 -20.94 3.49 4.51
C VAL A 134 -21.34 4.70 3.66
N ARG A 135 -22.64 4.90 3.42
CA ARG A 135 -23.15 6.06 2.68
C ARG A 135 -22.80 7.37 3.41
N ARG A 136 -23.09 7.46 4.72
CA ARG A 136 -22.82 8.67 5.53
C ARG A 136 -21.33 9.00 5.60
N GLU A 137 -20.49 8.01 5.80
CA GLU A 137 -19.03 8.16 5.78
C GLU A 137 -18.55 8.67 4.41
N THR A 138 -19.10 8.11 3.33
CA THR A 138 -18.77 8.52 1.97
C THR A 138 -19.20 9.95 1.68
N GLU A 139 -20.37 10.36 2.15
CA GLU A 139 -20.84 11.76 2.04
C GLU A 139 -19.87 12.73 2.70
N ALA A 140 -19.41 12.41 3.92
CA ALA A 140 -18.44 13.23 4.64
C ALA A 140 -17.08 13.32 3.91
N VAL A 141 -16.58 12.20 3.36
CA VAL A 141 -15.35 12.18 2.55
C VAL A 141 -15.50 13.01 1.27
N ILE A 142 -16.67 12.98 0.62
CA ILE A 142 -16.97 13.81 -0.57
C ILE A 142 -17.02 15.29 -0.19
N ASP A 143 -17.60 15.63 0.94
CA ASP A 143 -17.72 17.02 1.45
C ASP A 143 -16.34 17.61 1.78
N GLU A 144 -15.36 16.78 2.19
CA GLU A 144 -13.95 17.19 2.31
C GLU A 144 -13.24 17.40 0.96
N GLY A 145 -13.87 17.05 -0.16
CA GLY A 145 -13.36 17.29 -1.51
C GLY A 145 -12.75 16.06 -2.22
N HIS A 146 -12.66 14.93 -1.56
CA HIS A 146 -12.09 13.72 -2.13
C HIS A 146 -12.89 13.14 -3.30
N LYS A 147 -12.18 12.55 -4.28
CA LYS A 147 -12.74 11.86 -5.46
C LYS A 147 -12.24 10.41 -5.57
N ARG A 148 -11.27 10.05 -4.76
CA ARG A 148 -10.61 8.75 -4.70
C ARG A 148 -10.46 8.35 -3.24
N LEU A 149 -10.75 7.09 -2.93
CA LEU A 149 -10.56 6.56 -1.60
C LEU A 149 -9.95 5.15 -1.63
N ILE A 150 -9.44 4.73 -0.48
CA ILE A 150 -9.10 3.35 -0.19
C ILE A 150 -10.02 2.84 0.92
N ALA A 151 -10.84 1.85 0.62
CA ALA A 151 -11.69 1.22 1.62
C ALA A 151 -10.94 0.09 2.31
N VAL A 152 -11.00 0.07 3.65
CA VAL A 152 -10.19 -0.79 4.53
C VAL A 152 -11.09 -1.73 5.31
N TYR A 153 -10.70 -3.03 5.33
CA TYR A 153 -11.48 -4.08 5.98
C TYR A 153 -10.58 -5.00 6.80
N GLY A 154 -11.05 -5.34 8.01
CA GLY A 154 -10.49 -6.48 8.73
C GLY A 154 -10.90 -7.81 8.08
N GLU A 155 -10.15 -8.87 8.33
CA GLU A 155 -10.39 -10.20 7.77
C GLU A 155 -11.43 -10.94 8.63
N HIS A 156 -12.69 -10.99 8.16
CA HIS A 156 -13.80 -11.58 8.90
C HIS A 156 -14.95 -12.00 7.95
N PRO A 157 -15.74 -13.06 8.26
CA PRO A 157 -16.86 -13.44 7.42
C PRO A 157 -17.95 -12.39 7.24
N GLN A 158 -18.07 -11.41 8.14
CA GLN A 158 -19.01 -10.28 7.99
C GLN A 158 -18.48 -9.16 7.07
N SER A 159 -17.22 -9.21 6.68
CA SER A 159 -16.60 -8.32 5.69
C SER A 159 -16.01 -9.14 4.54
N ASP A 160 -16.77 -10.09 4.05
CA ASP A 160 -16.41 -10.95 2.93
C ASP A 160 -16.48 -10.22 1.57
N ALA A 161 -16.24 -10.94 0.48
CA ALA A 161 -16.21 -10.34 -0.85
C ALA A 161 -17.57 -9.75 -1.28
N ASP A 162 -18.68 -10.30 -0.82
CA ASP A 162 -20.02 -9.80 -1.15
C ASP A 162 -20.29 -8.49 -0.39
N TYR A 163 -19.99 -8.42 0.91
CA TYR A 163 -20.05 -7.18 1.68
C TYR A 163 -19.15 -6.08 1.07
N ILE A 164 -17.92 -6.43 0.65
CA ILE A 164 -17.00 -5.47 0.03
C ILE A 164 -17.59 -4.95 -1.28
N ALA A 165 -18.16 -5.83 -2.13
CA ALA A 165 -18.78 -5.43 -3.38
C ALA A 165 -19.99 -4.50 -3.15
N ASP A 166 -20.85 -4.80 -2.15
CA ASP A 166 -21.99 -3.97 -1.77
C ASP A 166 -21.56 -2.60 -1.25
N SER A 167 -20.50 -2.56 -0.42
CA SER A 167 -19.94 -1.29 0.04
C SER A 167 -19.38 -0.45 -1.10
N MET A 168 -18.70 -1.07 -2.09
CA MET A 168 -18.24 -0.38 -3.30
C MET A 168 -19.42 0.20 -4.10
N ALA A 169 -20.48 -0.59 -4.30
CA ALA A 169 -21.67 -0.12 -4.99
C ALA A 169 -22.31 1.09 -4.28
N THR A 170 -22.41 1.03 -2.94
CA THR A 170 -22.90 2.12 -2.10
C THR A 170 -22.04 3.37 -2.25
N ILE A 171 -20.72 3.24 -2.16
CA ILE A 171 -19.77 4.36 -2.30
C ILE A 171 -19.90 5.01 -3.68
N TYR A 172 -19.93 4.23 -4.77
CA TYR A 172 -20.07 4.77 -6.12
C TYR A 172 -21.44 5.44 -6.38
N ALA A 173 -22.49 4.95 -5.74
CA ALA A 173 -23.84 5.53 -5.86
C ALA A 173 -24.00 6.83 -5.07
N THR A 174 -23.16 7.06 -4.05
CA THR A 174 -23.25 8.23 -3.15
C THR A 174 -22.85 9.51 -3.89
N LYS A 175 -23.70 10.53 -3.79
CA LYS A 175 -23.53 11.82 -4.46
C LYS A 175 -23.81 12.97 -3.48
N ARG A 176 -23.04 14.05 -3.62
CA ARG A 176 -23.25 15.31 -2.91
C ARG A 176 -23.40 16.44 -3.90
N VAL A 177 -24.36 17.32 -3.68
CA VAL A 177 -24.53 18.51 -4.52
C VAL A 177 -23.26 19.38 -4.42
N THR A 178 -22.79 19.91 -5.54
CA THR A 178 -21.63 20.81 -5.53
C THR A 178 -21.97 22.10 -4.78
N PRO A 179 -20.98 22.79 -4.18
CA PRO A 179 -21.22 24.06 -3.49
C PRO A 179 -21.90 25.13 -4.36
N THR A 180 -21.72 25.05 -5.67
CA THR A 180 -22.35 25.97 -6.66
C THR A 180 -23.78 25.55 -7.05
N GLY A 181 -24.26 24.40 -6.59
CA GLY A 181 -25.55 23.86 -6.98
C GLY A 181 -25.64 23.33 -8.42
N SER A 182 -24.55 23.36 -9.20
CA SER A 182 -24.56 23.06 -10.64
C SER A 182 -24.26 21.60 -10.99
N GLY A 183 -24.32 20.67 -10.04
CA GLY A 183 -24.04 19.25 -10.30
C GLY A 183 -23.76 18.46 -9.03
N PHE A 184 -23.13 17.30 -9.20
CA PHE A 184 -22.81 16.40 -8.09
C PHE A 184 -21.33 16.05 -8.02
N ASN A 185 -20.82 15.98 -6.81
CA ASN A 185 -19.57 15.34 -6.46
C ASN A 185 -19.84 13.89 -6.07
N ASN A 186 -18.92 13.00 -6.44
CA ASN A 186 -18.94 11.59 -6.06
C ASN A 186 -17.54 11.00 -6.04
N ILE A 187 -17.38 9.84 -5.42
CA ILE A 187 -16.16 9.04 -5.52
C ILE A 187 -16.12 8.39 -6.90
N ARG A 188 -14.98 8.53 -7.57
CA ARG A 188 -14.76 8.03 -8.95
C ARG A 188 -13.84 6.83 -9.02
N ARG A 189 -13.06 6.58 -7.97
CA ARG A 189 -12.16 5.43 -7.86
C ARG A 189 -12.10 4.94 -6.42
N ILE A 190 -12.30 3.64 -6.26
CA ILE A 190 -12.19 2.95 -4.98
C ILE A 190 -11.06 1.93 -5.07
N ASN A 191 -10.01 2.13 -4.26
CA ASN A 191 -9.02 1.09 -4.01
C ASN A 191 -9.48 0.27 -2.81
N ILE A 192 -9.10 -0.99 -2.76
CA ILE A 192 -9.50 -1.93 -1.70
C ILE A 192 -8.26 -2.43 -0.97
N ASN A 193 -8.22 -2.19 0.34
CA ASN A 193 -7.29 -2.83 1.26
C ASN A 193 -8.06 -3.87 2.10
N ALA A 194 -8.03 -5.09 1.65
CA ALA A 194 -8.68 -6.23 2.27
C ALA A 194 -7.76 -7.44 2.25
N ALA A 195 -8.01 -8.41 3.15
CA ALA A 195 -7.22 -9.62 3.24
C ALA A 195 -7.19 -10.43 1.92
N PRO A 196 -6.20 -11.32 1.74
CA PRO A 196 -6.11 -12.19 0.58
C PRO A 196 -7.38 -13.02 0.36
N MET A 197 -7.82 -13.10 -0.89
CA MET A 197 -9.03 -13.82 -1.29
C MET A 197 -8.74 -14.84 -2.39
N SER A 198 -9.68 -15.76 -2.63
CA SER A 198 -9.65 -16.63 -3.79
C SER A 198 -9.87 -15.84 -5.09
N ILE A 199 -9.44 -16.41 -6.20
CA ILE A 199 -9.65 -15.83 -7.55
C ILE A 199 -11.13 -15.57 -7.80
N GLU A 200 -12.01 -16.47 -7.38
CA GLU A 200 -13.46 -16.30 -7.52
C GLU A 200 -13.99 -15.06 -6.79
N ASN A 201 -13.58 -14.87 -5.53
CA ASN A 201 -13.98 -13.71 -4.73
C ASN A 201 -13.39 -12.41 -5.29
N LEU A 202 -12.15 -12.42 -5.76
CA LEU A 202 -11.53 -11.27 -6.41
C LEU A 202 -12.24 -10.89 -7.73
N ARG A 203 -12.79 -11.87 -8.49
CA ARG A 203 -13.64 -11.57 -9.65
C ARG A 203 -14.93 -10.84 -9.31
N LYS A 204 -15.50 -11.04 -8.11
CA LYS A 204 -16.64 -10.25 -7.64
C LYS A 204 -16.24 -8.78 -7.49
N LEU A 205 -15.07 -8.50 -6.89
CA LEU A 205 -14.57 -7.14 -6.75
C LEU A 205 -14.22 -6.50 -8.10
N TRP A 206 -13.66 -7.28 -9.02
CA TRP A 206 -13.42 -6.83 -10.39
C TRP A 206 -14.71 -6.38 -11.07
N ARG A 207 -15.80 -7.19 -10.98
CA ARG A 207 -17.12 -6.85 -11.53
C ARG A 207 -17.74 -5.63 -10.85
N ALA A 208 -17.50 -5.44 -9.56
CA ALA A 208 -17.95 -4.26 -8.81
C ALA A 208 -17.19 -2.97 -9.18
N GLY A 209 -16.15 -3.05 -10.00
CA GLY A 209 -15.39 -1.90 -10.49
C GLY A 209 -14.28 -1.43 -9.55
N ILE A 210 -13.57 -2.36 -8.92
CA ILE A 210 -12.38 -2.06 -8.11
C ILE A 210 -11.36 -1.23 -8.90
N GLY A 211 -10.74 -0.27 -8.23
CA GLY A 211 -9.59 0.46 -8.75
C GLY A 211 -8.31 -0.35 -8.58
N THR A 212 -7.69 -0.27 -7.42
CA THR A 212 -6.49 -1.04 -7.09
C THR A 212 -6.81 -2.02 -5.97
N TYR A 213 -6.36 -3.27 -6.10
CA TYR A 213 -6.34 -4.21 -4.98
C TYR A 213 -5.01 -4.10 -4.25
N GLN A 214 -5.06 -3.86 -2.95
CA GLN A 214 -3.89 -3.64 -2.11
C GLN A 214 -3.86 -4.60 -0.93
N VAL A 215 -2.78 -5.36 -0.84
CA VAL A 215 -2.49 -6.23 0.31
C VAL A 215 -1.01 -6.12 0.65
N PHE A 216 -0.71 -5.73 1.88
CA PHE A 216 0.67 -5.71 2.34
C PHE A 216 1.14 -7.11 2.67
N GLN A 217 2.34 -7.47 2.20
CA GLN A 217 3.02 -8.68 2.66
C GLN A 217 3.40 -8.58 4.14
N GLU A 218 3.50 -7.39 4.66
CA GLU A 218 3.95 -6.98 5.98
C GLU A 218 5.47 -7.11 6.13
N THR A 219 6.01 -8.30 6.01
CA THR A 219 7.45 -8.59 5.84
C THR A 219 7.63 -9.71 4.83
N TYR A 220 8.64 -9.58 3.98
CA TYR A 220 9.03 -10.61 3.01
C TYR A 220 9.91 -11.71 3.63
N HIS A 221 10.45 -11.50 4.85
CA HIS A 221 11.28 -12.49 5.52
C HIS A 221 10.41 -13.60 6.15
N PRO A 222 10.45 -14.86 5.64
CA PRO A 222 9.52 -15.91 6.06
C PRO A 222 9.60 -16.26 7.56
N GLY A 223 10.83 -16.33 8.11
CA GLY A 223 11.04 -16.61 9.52
C GLY A 223 10.43 -15.53 10.42
N ARG A 224 10.68 -14.26 10.09
CA ARG A 224 10.10 -13.13 10.83
C ARG A 224 8.58 -13.05 10.67
N TYR A 225 8.08 -13.36 9.47
CA TYR A 225 6.64 -13.44 9.21
C TYR A 225 5.94 -14.44 10.15
N ALA A 226 6.52 -15.63 10.32
CA ALA A 226 5.97 -16.68 11.19
C ALA A 226 5.96 -16.27 12.68
N GLU A 227 6.93 -15.47 13.13
CA GLU A 227 6.96 -14.94 14.51
C GLU A 227 5.84 -13.93 14.78
N LEU A 228 5.49 -13.12 13.75
CA LEU A 228 4.54 -12.02 13.87
C LEU A 228 3.07 -12.44 13.65
N HIS A 229 2.85 -13.57 12.99
CA HIS A 229 1.53 -14.05 12.59
C HIS A 229 1.31 -15.48 13.11
N PRO A 230 0.46 -15.66 14.13
CA PRO A 230 0.20 -16.99 14.71
C PRO A 230 -0.23 -18.00 13.63
N ALA A 231 0.41 -19.18 13.63
CA ALA A 231 0.23 -20.21 12.61
C ALA A 231 -1.20 -20.77 12.51
N ASN A 232 -1.98 -20.65 13.59
CA ASN A 232 -3.39 -21.06 13.64
C ASN A 232 -4.37 -20.02 13.08
N THR A 233 -3.88 -18.94 12.48
CA THR A 233 -4.69 -17.89 11.83
C THR A 233 -4.55 -17.97 10.31
N ILE A 234 -5.49 -17.37 9.56
CA ILE A 234 -5.41 -17.28 8.09
C ILE A 234 -4.13 -16.55 7.69
N LYS A 235 -3.86 -15.42 8.34
CA LYS A 235 -2.69 -14.59 8.06
C LYS A 235 -1.37 -15.29 8.42
N GLY A 236 -1.38 -16.34 9.24
CA GLY A 236 -0.23 -17.19 9.50
C GLY A 236 0.28 -17.95 8.26
N ASN A 237 -0.51 -18.06 7.20
CA ASN A 237 -0.07 -18.66 5.94
C ASN A 237 0.66 -17.64 5.08
N PHE A 238 2.00 -17.68 5.10
CA PHE A 238 2.88 -16.80 4.36
C PHE A 238 2.59 -16.79 2.85
N ARG A 239 2.47 -17.98 2.24
CA ARG A 239 2.27 -18.14 0.80
C ARG A 239 0.91 -17.65 0.33
N TRP A 240 -0.15 -17.88 1.13
CA TRP A 240 -1.47 -17.35 0.81
C TRP A 240 -1.46 -15.83 0.67
N ARG A 241 -0.67 -15.15 1.50
CA ARG A 241 -0.50 -13.71 1.44
C ARG A 241 0.44 -13.29 0.32
N LEU A 242 1.58 -13.96 0.16
CA LEU A 242 2.61 -13.63 -0.83
C LEU A 242 2.04 -13.61 -2.26
N TYR A 243 1.19 -14.58 -2.59
CA TYR A 243 0.57 -14.71 -3.92
C TYR A 243 -0.80 -14.03 -4.05
N ALA A 244 -1.14 -13.10 -3.15
CA ALA A 244 -2.42 -12.39 -3.22
C ALA A 244 -2.55 -11.55 -4.49
N MET A 245 -1.48 -10.86 -4.92
CA MET A 245 -1.49 -10.04 -6.13
C MET A 245 -1.59 -10.91 -7.39
N HIS A 246 -0.96 -12.05 -7.40
CA HIS A 246 -1.07 -13.02 -8.50
C HIS A 246 -2.51 -13.47 -8.72
N ARG A 247 -3.21 -13.81 -7.63
CA ARG A 247 -4.63 -14.17 -7.70
C ARG A 247 -5.50 -13.00 -8.17
N ALA A 248 -5.15 -11.77 -7.76
CA ALA A 248 -5.87 -10.58 -8.21
C ALA A 248 -5.73 -10.38 -9.73
N MET A 249 -4.52 -10.55 -10.26
CA MET A 249 -4.27 -10.44 -11.70
C MET A 249 -4.97 -11.55 -12.49
N ASP A 250 -4.99 -12.79 -11.99
CA ASP A 250 -5.78 -13.87 -12.57
C ASP A 250 -7.31 -13.65 -12.53
N ALA A 251 -7.76 -12.87 -11.55
CA ALA A 251 -9.16 -12.46 -11.46
C ALA A 251 -9.53 -11.33 -12.45
N GLY A 252 -8.54 -10.72 -13.13
CA GLY A 252 -8.69 -9.61 -14.06
C GLY A 252 -8.42 -8.24 -13.44
N ILE A 253 -7.94 -8.18 -12.18
CA ILE A 253 -7.54 -6.94 -11.52
C ILE A 253 -6.06 -6.69 -11.87
N ASP A 254 -5.80 -5.85 -12.83
CA ASP A 254 -4.46 -5.51 -13.30
C ASP A 254 -3.80 -4.35 -12.54
N ASP A 255 -4.58 -3.60 -11.78
CA ASP A 255 -4.11 -2.58 -10.85
C ASP A 255 -3.88 -3.20 -9.47
N VAL A 256 -2.67 -3.65 -9.19
CA VAL A 256 -2.29 -4.25 -7.89
C VAL A 256 -1.27 -3.39 -7.15
N ALA A 257 -1.36 -3.40 -5.83
CA ALA A 257 -0.45 -2.67 -4.96
C ALA A 257 0.18 -3.60 -3.92
N ILE A 258 1.50 -3.66 -3.94
CA ILE A 258 2.29 -4.36 -2.93
C ILE A 258 2.69 -3.44 -1.79
N GLY A 259 3.00 -4.00 -0.63
CA GLY A 259 3.43 -3.21 0.52
C GLY A 259 4.11 -4.05 1.60
N ALA A 260 4.90 -3.39 2.43
CA ALA A 260 5.46 -3.93 3.66
C ALA A 260 5.37 -2.90 4.78
N LEU A 261 5.26 -3.37 6.01
CA LEU A 261 5.27 -2.51 7.19
C LEU A 261 6.71 -2.40 7.71
N PHE A 262 7.36 -1.30 7.40
CA PHE A 262 8.74 -1.07 7.78
C PHE A 262 8.89 -0.87 9.28
N GLY A 263 9.80 -1.63 9.86
CA GLY A 263 9.99 -1.76 11.29
C GLY A 263 9.69 -3.18 11.80
N LEU A 264 9.17 -4.07 10.96
CA LEU A 264 8.99 -5.48 11.31
C LEU A 264 10.26 -6.30 11.10
N TYR A 265 11.04 -5.99 10.08
CA TYR A 265 12.33 -6.61 9.77
C TYR A 265 13.31 -5.61 9.14
N ASP A 266 14.50 -6.07 8.73
CA ASP A 266 15.52 -5.25 8.07
C ASP A 266 14.98 -4.60 6.80
N TRP A 267 15.05 -3.29 6.71
CA TRP A 267 14.47 -2.52 5.61
C TRP A 267 15.12 -2.82 4.25
N ARG A 268 16.41 -3.21 4.22
CA ARG A 268 17.09 -3.58 2.97
C ARG A 268 16.52 -4.89 2.42
N PHE A 269 16.27 -5.85 3.30
CA PHE A 269 15.61 -7.10 2.94
C PHE A 269 14.21 -6.85 2.36
N GLU A 270 13.42 -5.96 2.97
CA GLU A 270 12.09 -5.64 2.48
C GLU A 270 12.12 -4.96 1.09
N VAL A 271 13.09 -4.06 0.84
CA VAL A 271 13.28 -3.46 -0.48
C VAL A 271 13.64 -4.52 -1.52
N MET A 272 14.54 -5.46 -1.20
CA MET A 272 14.84 -6.60 -2.06
C MET A 272 13.59 -7.46 -2.31
N GLY A 273 12.78 -7.69 -1.28
CA GLY A 273 11.50 -8.40 -1.41
C GLY A 273 10.54 -7.74 -2.40
N PHE A 274 10.42 -6.41 -2.39
CA PHE A 274 9.63 -5.68 -3.39
C PHE A 274 10.14 -5.87 -4.81
N VAL A 275 11.46 -5.83 -5.00
CA VAL A 275 12.06 -6.00 -6.33
C VAL A 275 11.83 -7.41 -6.85
N HIS A 276 12.03 -8.44 -6.02
CA HIS A 276 11.69 -9.83 -6.37
C HIS A 276 10.21 -9.99 -6.71
N HIS A 277 9.31 -9.36 -5.96
CA HIS A 277 7.87 -9.41 -6.21
C HIS A 277 7.49 -8.72 -7.53
N ALA A 278 8.09 -7.55 -7.82
CA ALA A 278 7.89 -6.85 -9.08
C ALA A 278 8.35 -7.69 -10.28
N HIS A 279 9.54 -8.29 -10.20
CA HIS A 279 10.06 -9.21 -11.23
C HIS A 279 9.16 -10.42 -11.44
N ASP A 280 8.65 -11.01 -10.35
CA ASP A 280 7.79 -12.18 -10.48
C ASP A 280 6.44 -11.86 -11.12
N LEU A 281 5.84 -10.71 -10.77
CA LEU A 281 4.62 -10.23 -11.44
C LEU A 281 4.86 -9.92 -12.93
N GLU A 282 5.98 -9.24 -13.28
CA GLU A 282 6.31 -9.01 -14.69
C GLU A 282 6.54 -10.31 -15.46
N ARG A 283 7.22 -11.27 -14.84
CA ARG A 283 7.48 -12.58 -15.46
C ARG A 283 6.18 -13.36 -15.71
N GLN A 284 5.22 -13.32 -14.80
CA GLN A 284 3.99 -14.10 -14.89
C GLN A 284 2.88 -13.41 -15.69
N PHE A 285 2.79 -12.09 -15.60
CA PHE A 285 1.67 -11.32 -16.16
C PHE A 285 2.09 -10.23 -17.16
N GLY A 286 3.38 -10.05 -17.38
CA GLY A 286 3.91 -9.03 -18.29
C GLY A 286 3.82 -7.59 -17.74
N ILE A 287 3.45 -7.41 -16.48
CA ILE A 287 3.34 -6.11 -15.80
C ILE A 287 3.63 -6.25 -14.31
N GLY A 288 4.39 -5.31 -13.76
CA GLY A 288 4.67 -5.23 -12.34
C GLY A 288 3.59 -4.48 -11.53
N PRO A 289 3.85 -4.17 -10.26
CA PRO A 289 2.88 -3.51 -9.39
C PRO A 289 2.62 -2.08 -9.83
N HIS A 290 1.34 -1.68 -9.81
CA HIS A 290 0.92 -0.31 -10.06
C HIS A 290 1.42 0.66 -8.97
N THR A 291 1.39 0.22 -7.71
CA THR A 291 1.89 1.01 -6.58
C THR A 291 2.65 0.16 -5.58
N ILE A 292 3.59 0.82 -4.88
CA ILE A 292 4.27 0.28 -3.71
C ILE A 292 3.97 1.18 -2.52
N SER A 293 3.52 0.59 -1.42
CA SER A 293 3.29 1.25 -0.15
C SER A 293 4.29 0.76 0.89
N PHE A 294 4.93 1.69 1.58
CA PHE A 294 6.04 1.40 2.51
C PHE A 294 5.88 2.17 3.83
N PRO A 295 4.71 2.06 4.50
CA PRO A 295 4.52 2.75 5.77
C PRO A 295 5.53 2.27 6.81
N ARG A 296 6.00 3.20 7.64
CA ARG A 296 6.73 2.85 8.86
C ARG A 296 5.76 2.48 9.96
N MET A 297 6.21 1.60 10.83
CA MET A 297 5.45 1.22 12.01
C MET A 297 5.27 2.42 12.95
N GLN A 298 4.03 2.63 13.38
CA GLN A 298 3.65 3.65 14.35
C GLN A 298 3.07 2.97 15.59
N PRO A 299 3.10 3.61 16.76
CA PRO A 299 2.50 3.07 17.97
C PRO A 299 1.05 2.63 17.73
N ALA A 300 0.70 1.44 18.18
CA ALA A 300 -0.63 0.87 18.09
C ALA A 300 -1.07 0.36 19.46
N LEU A 301 -2.31 0.64 19.84
CA LEU A 301 -2.86 0.28 21.14
C LEU A 301 -2.70 -1.23 21.41
N GLY A 302 -2.09 -1.56 22.53
CA GLY A 302 -1.86 -2.93 22.97
C GLY A 302 -0.81 -3.70 22.16
N SER A 303 0.04 -3.04 21.36
CA SER A 303 1.12 -3.67 20.63
C SER A 303 2.49 -3.28 21.17
N PHE A 304 3.13 -4.18 21.92
CA PHE A 304 4.52 -3.99 22.37
C PHE A 304 5.51 -3.87 21.20
N VAL A 305 5.30 -4.64 20.14
CA VAL A 305 6.18 -4.68 18.96
C VAL A 305 6.21 -3.34 18.23
N SER A 306 5.10 -2.59 18.23
CA SER A 306 5.03 -1.32 17.51
C SER A 306 5.99 -0.25 18.03
N GLU A 307 6.41 -0.34 19.30
CA GLU A 307 7.30 0.63 19.94
C GLU A 307 8.71 0.06 20.20
N ASN A 308 8.84 -1.27 20.28
CA ASN A 308 10.06 -1.93 20.76
C ASN A 308 10.72 -2.84 19.72
N SER A 309 10.37 -2.72 18.45
CA SER A 309 11.03 -3.51 17.40
C SER A 309 12.50 -3.05 17.23
N PRO A 310 13.46 -3.98 17.15
CA PRO A 310 14.85 -3.65 16.85
C PRO A 310 15.06 -3.17 15.40
N TYR A 311 14.02 -3.25 14.56
CA TYR A 311 14.05 -2.92 13.13
C TYR A 311 13.38 -1.58 12.81
N LEU A 312 13.07 -0.74 13.81
CA LEU A 312 12.48 0.57 13.58
C LEU A 312 13.34 1.40 12.62
N VAL A 313 12.71 1.96 11.60
CA VAL A 313 13.39 2.67 10.52
C VAL A 313 13.47 4.17 10.84
N ARG A 314 14.70 4.70 10.98
CA ARG A 314 14.94 6.12 11.19
C ARG A 314 14.78 6.92 9.90
N ASP A 315 14.71 8.24 10.02
CA ASP A 315 14.46 9.13 8.88
C ASP A 315 15.54 9.07 7.81
N ASP A 316 16.81 8.92 8.19
CA ASP A 316 17.95 8.76 7.27
C ASP A 316 17.81 7.49 6.42
N ALA A 317 17.51 6.36 7.06
CA ALA A 317 17.24 5.10 6.37
C ALA A 317 15.96 5.18 5.53
N PHE A 318 14.93 5.89 5.99
CA PHE A 318 13.69 6.07 5.25
C PHE A 318 13.89 6.86 3.95
N ARG A 319 14.70 7.93 3.97
CA ARG A 319 15.10 8.67 2.76
C ARG A 319 15.79 7.76 1.74
N ARG A 320 16.74 6.97 2.19
CA ARG A 320 17.47 6.00 1.35
C ARG A 320 16.55 4.95 0.76
N LEU A 321 15.68 4.37 1.58
CA LEU A 321 14.67 3.40 1.19
C LEU A 321 13.81 3.92 0.04
N VAL A 322 13.24 5.13 0.18
CA VAL A 322 12.37 5.73 -0.84
C VAL A 322 13.15 6.01 -2.13
N THR A 323 14.36 6.54 -2.01
CA THR A 323 15.24 6.77 -3.16
C THR A 323 15.51 5.48 -3.93
N VAL A 324 15.91 4.42 -3.22
CA VAL A 324 16.21 3.12 -3.86
C VAL A 324 14.97 2.51 -4.48
N LEU A 325 13.80 2.55 -3.81
CA LEU A 325 12.55 2.04 -4.39
C LEU A 325 12.17 2.78 -5.68
N ARG A 326 12.32 4.12 -5.73
CA ARG A 326 12.06 4.88 -6.94
C ARG A 326 12.97 4.50 -8.08
N LEU A 327 14.25 4.26 -7.79
CA LEU A 327 15.23 3.86 -8.79
C LEU A 327 15.04 2.40 -9.22
N ALA A 328 14.75 1.50 -8.27
CA ALA A 328 14.65 0.07 -8.55
C ALA A 328 13.39 -0.30 -9.34
N VAL A 329 12.24 0.31 -9.03
CA VAL A 329 10.96 0.08 -9.74
C VAL A 329 10.46 1.41 -10.31
N PRO A 330 11.09 1.92 -11.38
CA PRO A 330 10.96 3.32 -11.78
C PRO A 330 9.57 3.69 -12.31
N TYR A 331 8.79 2.77 -12.81
CA TYR A 331 7.44 3.01 -13.35
C TYR A 331 6.33 3.05 -12.29
N THR A 332 6.57 2.50 -11.10
CA THR A 332 5.52 2.32 -10.08
C THR A 332 5.15 3.62 -9.36
N GLY A 333 3.92 3.70 -8.86
CA GLY A 333 3.52 4.74 -7.91
C GLY A 333 4.09 4.47 -6.51
N LEU A 334 4.69 5.45 -5.87
CA LEU A 334 5.17 5.34 -4.49
C LEU A 334 4.27 6.14 -3.55
N ILE A 335 3.79 5.49 -2.47
CA ILE A 335 2.83 6.06 -1.54
C ILE A 335 3.54 6.43 -0.22
N VAL A 336 3.54 7.72 0.13
CA VAL A 336 3.84 8.19 1.49
C VAL A 336 2.55 8.61 2.18
N THR A 337 2.34 8.17 3.42
CA THR A 337 1.06 8.37 4.11
C THR A 337 1.18 9.31 5.31
N ALA A 338 0.03 9.74 5.85
CA ALA A 338 -0.11 10.54 7.05
C ALA A 338 0.42 9.86 8.35
N ARG A 339 0.96 8.64 8.26
CA ARG A 339 1.77 8.05 9.34
C ARG A 339 3.03 8.86 9.63
N GLU A 340 3.58 9.52 8.59
CA GLU A 340 4.74 10.38 8.72
C GLU A 340 4.33 11.80 9.11
N ARG A 341 5.16 12.47 9.92
CA ARG A 341 4.95 13.88 10.24
C ARG A 341 5.03 14.76 8.98
N ALA A 342 4.35 15.89 9.01
CA ALA A 342 4.17 16.80 7.89
C ALA A 342 5.47 17.17 7.17
N GLU A 343 6.51 17.55 7.92
CA GLU A 343 7.80 17.99 7.38
C GLU A 343 8.49 16.86 6.61
N LEU A 344 8.49 15.64 7.16
CA LEU A 344 9.09 14.49 6.49
C LEU A 344 8.29 14.07 5.26
N ARG A 345 6.95 14.12 5.30
CA ARG A 345 6.13 13.85 4.11
C ARG A 345 6.46 14.78 2.96
N ARG A 346 6.51 16.09 3.23
CA ARG A 346 6.88 17.12 2.26
C ARG A 346 8.27 16.85 1.66
N GLU A 347 9.23 16.49 2.50
CA GLU A 347 10.58 16.15 2.07
C GLU A 347 10.61 14.89 1.19
N ILE A 348 9.97 13.80 1.62
CA ILE A 348 9.97 12.50 0.96
C ILE A 348 9.32 12.53 -0.44
N ILE A 349 8.40 13.45 -0.69
CA ILE A 349 7.85 13.67 -2.02
C ILE A 349 8.95 14.00 -3.03
N ASN A 350 10.00 14.70 -2.62
CA ASN A 350 11.15 15.01 -3.46
C ASN A 350 12.12 13.83 -3.65
N TYR A 351 11.95 12.74 -2.90
CA TYR A 351 12.70 11.50 -3.07
C TYR A 351 12.01 10.50 -4.00
N GLY A 352 10.87 10.85 -4.57
CA GLY A 352 10.22 10.04 -5.61
C GLY A 352 8.78 9.62 -5.34
N CYS A 353 8.15 10.04 -4.24
CA CYS A 353 6.75 9.73 -3.96
C CYS A 353 5.80 10.46 -4.92
N THR A 354 4.70 9.78 -5.26
CA THR A 354 3.73 10.23 -6.26
C THR A 354 2.30 10.22 -5.75
N GLN A 355 2.06 9.60 -4.60
CA GLN A 355 0.75 9.49 -3.98
C GLN A 355 0.84 9.77 -2.48
N THR A 356 -0.19 10.42 -1.95
CA THR A 356 -0.34 10.66 -0.51
C THR A 356 -1.80 10.73 -0.13
N ASP A 357 -2.10 10.47 1.14
CA ASP A 357 -3.40 10.72 1.73
C ASP A 357 -3.45 12.09 2.41
N ALA A 358 -4.62 12.61 2.62
CA ALA A 358 -4.87 13.83 3.39
C ALA A 358 -6.25 13.78 4.03
N SER A 359 -6.51 14.58 5.05
CA SER A 359 -7.72 14.50 5.88
C SER A 359 -7.98 13.07 6.37
N SER A 360 -6.92 12.32 6.69
CA SER A 360 -7.04 10.90 6.99
C SER A 360 -7.65 10.68 8.35
N LYS A 361 -8.71 9.86 8.40
CA LYS A 361 -9.34 9.39 9.62
C LYS A 361 -9.33 7.88 9.63
N ILE A 362 -8.64 7.29 10.60
CA ILE A 362 -8.31 5.86 10.65
C ILE A 362 -9.16 5.05 11.62
N GLY A 363 -10.32 5.57 12.00
CA GLY A 363 -11.31 4.88 12.83
C GLY A 363 -12.57 4.49 12.05
N ILE A 364 -13.31 3.51 12.58
CA ILE A 364 -14.62 3.13 12.04
C ILE A 364 -15.63 4.24 12.34
N GLY A 365 -16.30 4.77 11.29
CA GLY A 365 -17.27 5.86 11.44
C GLY A 365 -16.67 7.24 11.68
N ALA A 366 -15.36 7.40 11.52
CA ALA A 366 -14.63 8.59 11.97
C ALA A 366 -14.89 9.86 11.14
N TYR A 367 -15.38 9.75 9.90
CA TYR A 367 -15.68 10.92 9.07
C TYR A 367 -17.02 11.57 9.41
N SER A 368 -18.06 10.80 9.69
CA SER A 368 -19.38 11.33 10.04
C SER A 368 -19.49 11.76 11.50
N GLU A 369 -18.71 11.17 12.41
CA GLU A 369 -18.70 11.51 13.83
C GLU A 369 -17.56 12.52 14.13
N LYS A 370 -17.83 13.81 14.06
CA LYS A 370 -16.83 14.89 14.22
C LYS A 370 -16.06 14.91 15.55
N LYS A 371 -16.42 14.09 16.55
CA LYS A 371 -15.82 14.08 17.90
C LYS A 371 -14.99 12.84 18.24
N VAL A 372 -14.88 11.86 17.34
CA VAL A 372 -14.36 10.52 17.71
C VAL A 372 -12.84 10.46 17.83
N GLN A 373 -12.08 11.30 17.14
CA GLN A 373 -10.60 11.24 17.19
C GLN A 373 -10.01 11.81 18.48
N GLU A 374 -10.61 12.87 19.06
CA GLU A 374 -10.11 13.48 20.28
C GLU A 374 -10.49 12.71 21.55
N GLU A 375 -11.60 11.94 21.51
CA GLU A 375 -12.18 11.31 22.72
C GLU A 375 -11.99 9.79 22.80
N ASN A 376 -11.54 9.09 21.72
CA ASN A 376 -11.46 7.63 21.72
C ASN A 376 -10.23 7.09 20.94
N PRO A 377 -9.05 7.07 21.56
CA PRO A 377 -7.86 6.37 20.99
C PRO A 377 -8.10 4.86 20.80
N ASP A 378 -9.16 4.30 21.40
CA ASP A 378 -9.51 2.87 21.38
C ASP A 378 -10.16 2.41 20.07
N LYS A 379 -10.38 3.32 19.10
CA LYS A 379 -11.03 3.01 17.80
C LYS A 379 -10.08 3.11 16.60
N VAL A 380 -8.81 3.40 16.82
CA VAL A 380 -7.85 3.64 15.74
C VAL A 380 -6.82 2.51 15.60
N GLN A 381 -6.50 2.16 14.38
CA GLN A 381 -5.54 1.08 14.09
C GLN A 381 -4.11 1.42 14.54
N PHE A 382 -3.72 2.71 14.46
CA PHE A 382 -2.40 3.25 14.83
C PHE A 382 -2.49 4.78 14.95
N MET A 383 -1.42 5.44 15.42
CA MET A 383 -1.35 6.90 15.50
C MET A 383 -0.98 7.53 14.16
N LEU A 384 -1.55 8.71 13.84
CA LEU A 384 -1.15 9.51 12.69
C LEU A 384 -0.05 10.52 13.09
N GLY A 385 0.86 10.79 12.16
CA GLY A 385 1.88 11.82 12.29
C GLY A 385 1.47 13.17 11.67
N ASP A 386 0.45 13.16 10.81
CA ASP A 386 -0.06 14.35 10.12
C ASP A 386 -1.58 14.28 9.97
N GLU A 387 -2.29 15.19 10.63
CA GLU A 387 -3.75 15.26 10.67
C GLU A 387 -4.32 16.44 9.86
N ARG A 388 -3.48 17.09 9.05
CA ARG A 388 -3.89 18.26 8.27
C ARG A 388 -4.99 17.92 7.29
N SER A 389 -5.85 18.93 7.08
CA SER A 389 -6.93 18.87 6.09
C SER A 389 -6.38 18.72 4.66
N LEU A 390 -7.22 18.22 3.76
CA LEU A 390 -6.91 18.14 2.34
C LEU A 390 -6.49 19.50 1.76
N ASP A 391 -7.17 20.57 2.15
CA ASP A 391 -6.93 21.95 1.68
C ASP A 391 -5.54 22.45 2.10
N GLU A 392 -5.11 22.16 3.33
CA GLU A 392 -3.79 22.55 3.83
C GLU A 392 -2.67 21.82 3.08
N VAL A 393 -2.82 20.52 2.86
CA VAL A 393 -1.81 19.73 2.14
C VAL A 393 -1.78 20.10 0.65
N ILE A 394 -2.93 20.34 0.03
CA ILE A 394 -3.00 20.85 -1.37
C ILE A 394 -2.28 22.19 -1.48
N ARG A 395 -2.55 23.12 -0.55
CA ARG A 395 -1.95 24.47 -0.57
C ARG A 395 -0.43 24.42 -0.42
N GLU A 396 0.08 23.58 0.47
CA GLU A 396 1.51 23.36 0.65
C GLU A 396 2.16 22.83 -0.64
N LEU A 397 1.62 21.74 -1.19
CA LEU A 397 2.20 21.11 -2.38
C LEU A 397 2.08 21.98 -3.63
N ALA A 398 0.99 22.73 -3.77
CA ALA A 398 0.86 23.71 -4.86
C ALA A 398 1.88 24.84 -4.73
N GLY A 399 2.16 25.30 -3.51
CA GLY A 399 3.23 26.27 -3.21
C GLY A 399 4.62 25.75 -3.56
N ASP A 400 4.84 24.44 -3.47
CA ASP A 400 6.08 23.75 -3.86
C ASP A 400 6.15 23.42 -5.38
N GLY A 401 5.15 23.85 -6.17
CA GLY A 401 5.10 23.65 -7.62
C GLY A 401 4.56 22.28 -8.05
N TYR A 402 3.91 21.53 -7.16
CA TYR A 402 3.27 20.26 -7.50
C TYR A 402 1.84 20.46 -8.02
N ILE A 403 1.44 19.59 -8.94
CA ILE A 403 0.06 19.49 -9.44
C ILE A 403 -0.67 18.44 -8.59
N THR A 404 -1.60 18.92 -7.78
CA THR A 404 -2.44 18.03 -6.97
C THR A 404 -3.53 17.38 -7.83
N SER A 405 -3.72 16.07 -7.71
CA SER A 405 -4.60 15.29 -8.58
C SER A 405 -5.37 14.23 -7.82
N PHE A 406 -6.59 13.98 -8.24
CA PHE A 406 -7.37 12.81 -7.84
C PHE A 406 -7.45 11.82 -9.01
N CYS A 407 -6.31 11.39 -9.54
CA CYS A 407 -6.25 10.49 -10.68
C CYS A 407 -7.21 9.30 -10.50
N THR A 408 -8.15 9.17 -11.42
CA THR A 408 -9.15 8.09 -11.43
C THR A 408 -8.92 7.12 -12.58
N ALA A 409 -7.79 7.25 -13.27
CA ALA A 409 -7.40 6.41 -14.38
C ALA A 409 -7.08 4.98 -13.91
N GLY A 410 -7.49 4.00 -14.70
CA GLY A 410 -7.06 2.61 -14.56
C GLY A 410 -6.24 2.23 -15.79
N TYR A 411 -5.18 1.43 -15.63
CA TYR A 411 -4.23 1.18 -16.72
C TYR A 411 -4.80 0.32 -17.84
N ARG A 412 -5.62 -0.67 -17.55
CA ARG A 412 -6.09 -1.63 -18.57
C ARG A 412 -7.60 -1.73 -18.71
N CYS A 413 -8.38 -1.23 -17.78
CA CYS A 413 -9.84 -1.37 -17.78
C CYS A 413 -10.55 -0.45 -18.78
N GLY A 414 -9.86 0.13 -19.76
CA GLY A 414 -10.45 1.03 -20.75
C GLY A 414 -10.99 2.36 -20.17
N ARG A 415 -10.82 2.61 -18.87
CA ARG A 415 -11.27 3.85 -18.23
C ARG A 415 -10.50 5.09 -18.69
N THR A 416 -9.33 4.89 -19.32
CA THR A 416 -8.49 5.94 -19.89
C THR A 416 -8.18 5.73 -21.36
N GLY A 417 -8.68 4.64 -21.97
CA GLY A 417 -8.43 4.26 -23.34
C GLY A 417 -6.98 3.82 -23.62
N ASP A 418 -6.79 3.14 -24.74
CA ASP A 418 -5.50 2.57 -25.18
C ASP A 418 -4.39 3.60 -25.37
N LYS A 419 -4.73 4.88 -25.41
CA LYS A 419 -3.78 5.98 -25.65
C LYS A 419 -3.07 6.48 -24.38
N SER A 420 -3.56 6.20 -23.17
CA SER A 420 -2.92 6.68 -21.95
C SER A 420 -1.66 5.92 -21.58
N MET A 421 -1.52 4.66 -22.03
CA MET A 421 -0.30 3.86 -21.85
C MET A 421 0.83 4.27 -22.80
N ASN A 422 0.53 4.95 -23.89
CA ASN A 422 1.53 5.43 -24.85
C ASN A 422 2.16 6.78 -24.41
N LEU A 423 1.73 7.34 -23.27
CA LEU A 423 2.28 8.55 -22.67
C LEU A 423 3.18 8.24 -21.43
N LEU A 424 3.31 6.97 -21.08
CA LEU A 424 4.29 6.43 -20.14
C LEU A 424 5.32 5.61 -20.91
#